data_c9aa3830b63947b97772e24763504613
#
_entry.id   c9aa3830b63947b97772e24763504613
#
_cell.length_a   1.000
_cell.length_b   1.000
_cell.length_c   1.000
_cell.angle_alpha   90.00
_cell.angle_beta   90.00
_cell.angle_gamma   90.00
#
_symmetry.space_group_name_H-M   'P 1'
#
loop_
_entity.id
_entity.type
_entity.pdbx_description
1 polymer ?
#
loop_
_entity_poly.entity_id
_entity_poly.type
_entity_poly.pdbx_seq_one_letter_code
_entity_poly.pdbx_strand_id
1 'polypeptide(L)'
;MDIQYKNLTIRDAVPTDAAQLTAWWNDGAVMAHAGFPNGLGTTVEKVIAGLGNGRLILIENERLIGEACYRKVGEGVAEIGIKICETDCQNRGLGRIILSMLISWLFEQG
;
A
#
# COMPACT_ATOMS: atom_id res chain seq x y z
N MET A 1 -9.79 -7.83 -3.36
CA MET A 1 -9.71 -7.76 -1.90
C MET A 1 -10.39 -6.50 -1.40
N ASP A 2 -11.13 -6.60 -0.32
CA ASP A 2 -11.69 -5.45 0.37
C ASP A 2 -11.90 -5.89 1.81
N ILE A 3 -11.02 -5.48 2.72
CA ILE A 3 -11.10 -5.87 4.13
C ILE A 3 -11.14 -4.62 5.00
N GLN A 4 -11.93 -4.69 6.06
CA GLN A 4 -12.17 -3.55 6.93
C GLN A 4 -12.00 -3.94 8.39
N TYR A 5 -11.46 -3.02 9.18
CA TYR A 5 -11.33 -3.16 10.62
C TYR A 5 -11.44 -1.77 11.24
N LYS A 6 -12.53 -1.54 11.99
CA LYS A 6 -12.85 -0.21 12.54
C LYS A 6 -12.91 0.81 11.39
N ASN A 7 -12.09 1.86 11.44
CA ASN A 7 -12.06 2.91 10.43
C ASN A 7 -10.99 2.68 9.34
N LEU A 8 -10.36 1.51 9.33
CA LEU A 8 -9.34 1.15 8.34
C LEU A 8 -9.93 0.26 7.26
N THR A 9 -9.53 0.52 6.02
CA THR A 9 -9.89 -0.30 4.86
C THR A 9 -8.64 -0.61 4.05
N ILE A 10 -8.52 -1.84 3.58
CA ILE A 10 -7.48 -2.26 2.65
C ILE A 10 -8.21 -2.83 1.43
N ARG A 11 -7.94 -2.29 0.27
CA ARG A 11 -8.56 -2.75 -0.97
C ARG A 11 -7.56 -2.78 -2.12
N ASP A 12 -7.91 -3.50 -3.19
CA ASP A 12 -7.09 -3.48 -4.40
C ASP A 12 -6.99 -2.07 -4.96
N ALA A 13 -5.81 -1.71 -5.44
CA ALA A 13 -5.62 -0.46 -6.15
C ALA A 13 -6.30 -0.55 -7.53
N VAL A 14 -6.93 0.54 -7.93
CA VAL A 14 -7.61 0.66 -9.22
C VAL A 14 -7.02 1.84 -9.98
N PRO A 15 -7.26 1.95 -11.31
CA PRO A 15 -6.63 3.02 -12.10
C PRO A 15 -6.88 4.43 -11.57
N THR A 16 -8.01 4.70 -10.92
CA THR A 16 -8.27 6.01 -10.32
C THR A 16 -7.34 6.33 -9.15
N ASP A 17 -6.64 5.35 -8.59
CA ASP A 17 -5.67 5.58 -7.52
C ASP A 17 -4.31 6.00 -8.07
N ALA A 18 -4.08 5.90 -9.37
CA ALA A 18 -2.76 6.10 -9.96
C ALA A 18 -2.21 7.51 -9.73
N ALA A 19 -3.07 8.52 -9.75
CA ALA A 19 -2.63 9.89 -9.51
C ALA A 19 -2.03 10.05 -8.11
N GLN A 20 -2.67 9.49 -7.09
CA GLN A 20 -2.18 9.55 -5.71
C GLN A 20 -0.92 8.72 -5.53
N LEU A 21 -0.87 7.52 -6.11
CA LEU A 21 0.32 6.68 -6.05
C LEU A 21 1.51 7.38 -6.72
N THR A 22 1.28 8.01 -7.86
CA THR A 22 2.32 8.76 -8.57
C THR A 22 2.83 9.91 -7.72
N ALA A 23 1.93 10.65 -7.07
CA ALA A 23 2.31 11.75 -6.19
C ALA A 23 3.18 11.27 -5.04
N TRP A 24 2.78 10.19 -4.37
CA TRP A 24 3.57 9.63 -3.27
C TRP A 24 4.94 9.12 -3.75
N TRP A 25 4.97 8.39 -4.86
CA TRP A 25 6.22 7.77 -5.34
C TRP A 25 7.20 8.79 -5.92
N ASN A 26 6.73 9.94 -6.35
CA ASN A 26 7.59 11.01 -6.83
C ASN A 26 8.00 11.98 -5.72
N ASP A 27 7.48 11.79 -4.51
CA ASP A 27 7.82 12.62 -3.36
C ASP A 27 9.03 12.02 -2.64
N GLY A 28 10.14 12.76 -2.64
CA GLY A 28 11.37 12.31 -2.00
C GLY A 28 11.21 12.09 -0.50
N ALA A 29 10.39 12.88 0.19
CA ALA A 29 10.14 12.70 1.62
C ALA A 29 9.44 11.36 1.90
N VAL A 30 8.52 10.95 1.03
CA VAL A 30 7.84 9.67 1.15
C VAL A 30 8.79 8.51 0.80
N MET A 31 9.60 8.67 -0.24
CA MET A 31 10.36 7.57 -0.83
C MET A 31 11.79 7.46 -0.32
N ALA A 32 12.22 8.36 0.56
CA ALA A 32 13.61 8.37 1.07
C ALA A 32 13.97 7.03 1.74
N HIS A 33 13.06 6.46 2.52
CA HIS A 33 13.31 5.19 3.22
C HIS A 33 13.46 4.00 2.26
N ALA A 34 12.91 4.14 1.06
CA ALA A 34 13.04 3.10 0.03
C ALA A 34 14.28 3.31 -0.85
N GLY A 35 15.12 4.30 -0.54
CA GLY A 35 16.33 4.59 -1.29
C GLY A 35 16.16 5.60 -2.40
N PHE A 36 15.05 6.34 -2.42
CA PHE A 36 14.76 7.32 -3.47
C PHE A 36 14.52 8.71 -2.86
N PRO A 37 15.58 9.40 -2.39
CA PRO A 37 15.44 10.70 -1.71
C PRO A 37 14.87 11.81 -2.60
N ASN A 38 14.86 11.63 -3.92
CA ASN A 38 14.27 12.57 -4.87
C ASN A 38 13.02 12.00 -5.56
N GLY A 39 12.45 10.93 -5.00
CA GLY A 39 11.31 10.24 -5.59
C GLY A 39 11.71 9.32 -6.74
N LEU A 40 10.72 8.62 -7.31
CA LEU A 40 10.97 7.67 -8.40
C LEU A 40 11.00 8.29 -9.78
N GLY A 41 10.41 9.49 -9.96
CA GLY A 41 10.28 10.09 -11.28
C GLY A 41 9.36 9.29 -12.21
N THR A 42 8.36 8.63 -11.67
CA THR A 42 7.43 7.83 -12.48
C THR A 42 6.30 8.67 -13.05
N THR A 43 5.45 8.06 -13.89
CA THR A 43 4.30 8.72 -14.49
C THR A 43 3.02 7.95 -14.15
N VAL A 44 1.87 8.62 -14.27
CA VAL A 44 0.56 7.99 -14.04
C VAL A 44 0.38 6.79 -14.96
N GLU A 45 0.79 6.89 -16.23
CA GLU A 45 0.67 5.80 -17.19
C GLU A 45 1.47 4.57 -16.77
N LYS A 46 2.68 4.77 -16.27
CA LYS A 46 3.52 3.66 -15.78
C LYS A 46 2.92 3.02 -14.53
N VAL A 47 2.35 3.85 -13.65
CA VAL A 47 1.70 3.35 -12.45
C VAL A 47 0.49 2.49 -12.81
N ILE A 48 -0.35 2.96 -13.73
CA ILE A 48 -1.52 2.19 -14.19
C ILE A 48 -1.09 0.84 -14.77
N ALA A 49 -0.03 0.84 -15.58
CA ALA A 49 0.46 -0.39 -16.20
C ALA A 49 0.93 -1.42 -15.17
N GLY A 50 1.38 -0.97 -13.99
CA GLY A 50 1.86 -1.86 -12.93
C GLY A 50 0.80 -2.29 -11.92
N LEU A 51 -0.43 -1.81 -12.03
CA LEU A 51 -1.48 -2.21 -11.11
C LEU A 51 -1.92 -3.65 -11.36
N GLY A 52 -2.52 -4.27 -10.35
CA GLY A 52 -3.01 -5.64 -10.47
C GLY A 52 -2.02 -6.71 -10.01
N ASN A 53 -0.83 -6.33 -9.57
CA ASN A 53 0.21 -7.27 -9.09
C ASN A 53 0.25 -7.31 -7.57
N GLY A 54 -0.91 -7.39 -6.92
CA GLY A 54 -0.99 -7.39 -5.46
C GLY A 54 -0.85 -6.01 -4.84
N ARG A 55 -1.03 -4.94 -5.63
CA ARG A 55 -0.97 -3.57 -5.14
C ARG A 55 -2.27 -3.22 -4.41
N LEU A 56 -2.13 -2.67 -3.20
CA LEU A 56 -3.25 -2.36 -2.33
C LEU A 56 -3.20 -0.90 -1.90
N ILE A 57 -4.37 -0.36 -1.58
CA ILE A 57 -4.51 0.98 -1.03
C ILE A 57 -4.97 0.89 0.42
N LEU A 58 -4.38 1.71 1.27
CA LEU A 58 -4.69 1.80 2.69
C LEU A 58 -5.50 3.07 2.93
N ILE A 59 -6.64 2.92 3.60
CA ILE A 59 -7.59 4.01 3.83
C ILE A 59 -7.94 4.09 5.30
N GLU A 60 -7.96 5.29 5.85
CA GLU A 60 -8.45 5.56 7.19
C GLU A 60 -9.47 6.69 7.12
N ASN A 61 -10.71 6.46 7.62
CA ASN A 61 -11.77 7.46 7.60
C ASN A 61 -12.00 8.06 6.21
N GLU A 62 -12.06 7.18 5.19
CA GLU A 62 -12.28 7.55 3.77
C GLU A 62 -11.13 8.35 3.15
N ARG A 63 -9.99 8.48 3.85
CA ARG A 63 -8.80 9.16 3.35
C ARG A 63 -7.73 8.14 2.99
N LEU A 64 -7.15 8.27 1.80
CA LEU A 64 -6.01 7.44 1.40
C LEU A 64 -4.79 7.84 2.22
N ILE A 65 -4.18 6.90 2.92
CA ILE A 65 -3.05 7.17 3.81
C ILE A 65 -1.77 6.44 3.41
N GLY A 66 -1.86 5.45 2.53
CA GLY A 66 -0.68 4.70 2.15
C GLY A 66 -1.00 3.61 1.17
N GLU A 67 -0.02 2.75 0.98
CA GLU A 67 -0.13 1.63 0.07
C GLU A 67 0.50 0.38 0.67
N ALA A 68 0.12 -0.77 0.12
CA ALA A 68 0.72 -2.03 0.50
C ALA A 68 0.82 -2.91 -0.75
N CYS A 69 1.56 -3.99 -0.63
CA CYS A 69 1.59 -5.01 -1.66
C CYS A 69 1.79 -6.37 -1.02
N TYR A 70 1.36 -7.40 -1.71
CA TYR A 70 1.64 -8.77 -1.31
C TYR A 70 1.98 -9.58 -2.55
N ARG A 71 2.79 -10.63 -2.36
CA ARG A 71 3.18 -11.53 -3.43
C ARG A 71 3.38 -12.91 -2.83
N LYS A 72 2.74 -13.92 -3.43
CA LYS A 72 2.97 -15.30 -3.04
C LYS A 72 4.27 -15.77 -3.69
N VAL A 73 5.23 -16.19 -2.87
CA VAL A 73 6.55 -16.60 -3.35
C VAL A 73 6.78 -18.10 -3.23
N GLY A 74 5.82 -18.81 -2.65
CA GLY A 74 5.86 -20.26 -2.51
C GLY A 74 4.63 -20.73 -1.77
N GLU A 75 4.47 -22.03 -1.65
CA GLU A 75 3.33 -22.59 -0.92
C GLU A 75 3.44 -22.22 0.55
N GLY A 76 2.41 -21.56 1.06
CA GLY A 76 2.37 -21.10 2.44
C GLY A 76 3.29 -19.93 2.76
N VAL A 77 3.89 -19.29 1.75
CA VAL A 77 4.82 -18.17 1.94
C VAL A 77 4.38 -16.98 1.10
N ALA A 78 4.36 -15.80 1.72
CA ALA A 78 4.06 -14.56 1.03
C ALA A 78 4.96 -13.43 1.51
N GLU A 79 5.32 -12.54 0.59
CA GLU A 79 5.99 -11.29 0.93
C GLU A 79 4.95 -10.19 1.06
N ILE A 80 5.08 -9.34 2.07
CA ILE A 80 4.18 -8.22 2.32
C ILE A 80 5.01 -6.96 2.48
N GLY A 81 4.63 -5.90 1.77
CA GLY A 81 5.19 -4.56 1.95
C GLY A 81 4.08 -3.60 2.38
N ILE A 82 4.37 -2.73 3.33
CA ILE A 82 3.42 -1.74 3.83
C ILE A 82 4.13 -0.40 3.93
N LYS A 83 3.49 0.66 3.42
CA LYS A 83 4.00 2.01 3.53
C LYS A 83 2.88 2.98 3.88
N ILE A 84 3.00 3.63 5.03
CA ILE A 84 2.14 4.75 5.42
C ILE A 84 2.77 6.00 4.82
N CYS A 85 2.13 6.58 3.81
CA CYS A 85 2.69 7.68 3.02
C CYS A 85 2.37 9.05 3.61
N GLU A 86 1.26 9.19 4.34
CA GLU A 86 0.88 10.46 4.96
C GLU A 86 1.58 10.59 6.31
N THR A 87 2.36 11.65 6.47
CA THR A 87 3.22 11.81 7.65
C THR A 87 2.45 11.94 8.96
N ASP A 88 1.26 12.54 8.93
CA ASP A 88 0.42 12.67 10.12
C ASP A 88 -0.20 11.33 10.55
N CYS A 89 -0.10 10.30 9.73
CA CYS A 89 -0.57 8.95 10.06
C CYS A 89 0.55 8.01 10.50
N GLN A 90 1.80 8.46 10.44
CA GLN A 90 2.95 7.65 10.85
C GLN A 90 3.07 7.61 12.38
N ASN A 91 3.76 6.58 12.89
CA ASN A 91 4.04 6.42 14.33
C ASN A 91 2.79 6.28 15.21
N ARG A 92 1.69 5.79 14.64
CA ARG A 92 0.44 5.54 15.36
C ARG A 92 0.12 4.07 15.52
N GLY A 93 1.05 3.19 15.15
CA GLY A 93 0.83 1.75 15.23
C GLY A 93 -0.04 1.18 14.12
N LEU A 94 -0.38 1.98 13.10
CA LEU A 94 -1.24 1.55 12.00
C LEU A 94 -0.62 0.43 11.17
N GLY A 95 0.69 0.49 10.93
CA GLY A 95 1.39 -0.54 10.18
C GLY A 95 1.21 -1.93 10.79
N ARG A 96 1.26 -2.03 12.11
CA ARG A 96 1.07 -3.29 12.82
C ARG A 96 -0.36 -3.81 12.67
N ILE A 97 -1.34 -2.94 12.77
CA ILE A 97 -2.75 -3.31 12.61
C ILE A 97 -3.00 -3.78 11.18
N ILE A 98 -2.49 -3.03 10.20
CA ILE A 98 -2.63 -3.35 8.78
C ILE A 98 -1.96 -4.68 8.46
N LEU A 99 -0.76 -4.91 8.99
CA LEU A 99 -0.06 -6.18 8.81
C LEU A 99 -0.89 -7.36 9.33
N SER A 100 -1.49 -7.21 10.52
CA SER A 100 -2.36 -8.25 11.09
C SER A 100 -3.57 -8.52 10.21
N MET A 101 -4.19 -7.47 9.67
CA MET A 101 -5.33 -7.61 8.74
C MET A 101 -4.93 -8.41 7.50
N LEU A 102 -3.79 -8.06 6.91
CA LEU A 102 -3.29 -8.73 5.70
C LEU A 102 -2.93 -10.19 5.96
N ILE A 103 -2.26 -10.46 7.06
CA ILE A 103 -1.89 -11.84 7.42
C ILE A 103 -3.13 -12.70 7.58
N SER A 104 -4.14 -12.20 8.30
CA SER A 104 -5.39 -12.94 8.49
C SER A 104 -6.07 -13.24 7.17
N TRP A 105 -6.13 -12.25 6.27
CA TRP A 105 -6.73 -12.44 4.96
C TRP A 105 -5.98 -13.47 4.14
N LEU A 106 -4.63 -13.41 4.14
CA LEU A 106 -3.80 -14.34 3.39
C LEU A 106 -3.97 -15.78 3.88
N PHE A 107 -4.08 -15.97 5.19
CA PHE A 107 -4.34 -17.31 5.75
C PHE A 107 -5.67 -17.86 5.28
N GLU A 108 -6.69 -17.03 5.17
CA GLU A 108 -8.01 -17.45 4.68
C GLU A 108 -7.98 -17.85 3.21
N GLN A 109 -7.09 -17.26 2.41
CA GLN A 109 -6.96 -17.61 1.00
C GLN A 109 -6.13 -18.88 0.78
N GLY A 110 -5.45 -19.36 1.79
CA GLY A 110 -4.61 -20.53 1.69
C GLY A 110 -3.21 -20.20 1.26
#